data_082971a0f4aa4ba0bbcb2eea43032b18
#
_entry.id   082971a0f4aa4ba0bbcb2eea43032b18
#
_cell.length_a   1.000
_cell.length_b   1.000
_cell.length_c   1.000
_cell.angle_alpha   90.00
_cell.angle_beta   90.00
_cell.angle_gamma   90.00
#
_symmetry.space_group_name_H-M   'P 1'
#
loop_
_entity.id
_entity.type
_entity.pdbx_description
1 polymer ?
#
loop_
_entity_poly.entity_id
_entity_poly.type
_entity_poly.pdbx_seq_one_letter_code
_entity_poly.pdbx_strand_id
1 'polypeptide(L)'
;MARFFGDFGLQYDGDEVVEAEKTATAFFSVPATHIELVAPLAGTGPIASYLEKRGGGLHHLCFRTDDIDADVVRLRDKGYQFIGDNPSPGAHGARVIFIHPKSCGGVLIELSQPAEGAA
;
A
#
# COMPACT_ATOMS: atom_id res chain seq x y z
N MET A 1 -13.90 10.59 -3.02
CA MET A 1 -13.83 9.56 -1.93
C MET A 1 -13.51 10.18 -0.56
N ALA A 2 -12.60 11.15 -0.47
CA ALA A 2 -12.30 11.77 0.82
C ALA A 2 -13.55 12.38 1.48
N ARG A 3 -14.36 13.09 0.70
CA ARG A 3 -15.63 13.63 1.18
C ARG A 3 -16.57 12.54 1.69
N PHE A 4 -16.66 11.43 0.96
CA PHE A 4 -17.48 10.28 1.32
C PHE A 4 -17.08 9.71 2.68
N PHE A 5 -15.79 9.50 2.91
CA PHE A 5 -15.30 8.98 4.19
C PHE A 5 -15.51 9.97 5.33
N GLY A 6 -15.33 11.27 5.07
CA GLY A 6 -15.65 12.31 6.07
C GLY A 6 -17.14 12.32 6.43
N ASP A 7 -18.01 12.19 5.44
CA ASP A 7 -19.46 12.16 5.66
C ASP A 7 -19.87 10.89 6.46
N PHE A 8 -19.11 9.81 6.33
CA PHE A 8 -19.32 8.59 7.11
C PHE A 8 -18.76 8.69 8.53
N GLY A 9 -18.12 9.80 8.87
CA GLY A 9 -17.60 10.02 10.21
C GLY A 9 -16.21 9.45 10.46
N LEU A 10 -15.47 9.04 9.42
CA LEU A 10 -14.10 8.61 9.59
C LEU A 10 -13.19 9.81 9.86
N GLN A 11 -12.25 9.62 10.77
CA GLN A 11 -11.28 10.67 11.08
C GLN A 11 -10.22 10.74 9.98
N TYR A 12 -10.02 11.95 9.46
CA TYR A 12 -8.93 12.22 8.53
C TYR A 12 -7.63 12.46 9.32
N ASP A 13 -6.57 11.73 8.97
CA ASP A 13 -5.30 11.75 9.69
C ASP A 13 -4.16 12.40 8.89
N GLY A 14 -4.45 13.06 7.80
CA GLY A 14 -3.46 13.79 7.01
C GLY A 14 -3.09 13.09 5.72
N ASP A 15 -2.20 13.75 4.98
CA ASP A 15 -1.72 13.28 3.69
C ASP A 15 -0.21 13.02 3.76
N GLU A 16 0.26 12.15 2.86
CA GLU A 16 1.69 11.95 2.65
C GLU A 16 1.97 11.68 1.18
N VAL A 17 3.11 12.17 0.68
CA VAL A 17 3.61 11.87 -0.65
C VAL A 17 4.70 10.81 -0.51
N VAL A 18 4.56 9.71 -1.25
CA VAL A 18 5.54 8.63 -1.32
C VAL A 18 6.21 8.71 -2.70
N GLU A 19 7.36 9.37 -2.77
CA GLU A 19 8.05 9.64 -4.04
C GLU A 19 8.46 8.37 -4.76
N ALA A 20 8.93 7.35 -4.02
CA ALA A 20 9.36 6.09 -4.61
C ALA A 20 8.23 5.38 -5.36
N GLU A 21 6.98 5.63 -4.99
CA GLU A 21 5.79 5.05 -5.60
C GLU A 21 5.02 6.03 -6.48
N LYS A 22 5.50 7.26 -6.61
CA LYS A 22 4.84 8.34 -7.36
C LYS A 22 3.38 8.51 -6.96
N THR A 23 3.13 8.51 -5.65
CA THR A 23 1.77 8.43 -5.09
C THR A 23 1.56 9.48 -4.02
N ALA A 24 0.40 10.12 -4.06
CA ALA A 24 -0.13 10.93 -2.96
C ALA A 24 -1.17 10.09 -2.22
N THR A 25 -1.11 10.09 -0.89
CA THR A 25 -1.98 9.26 -0.05
C THR A 25 -2.65 10.11 1.01
N ALA A 26 -3.97 9.94 1.17
CA ALA A 26 -4.74 10.49 2.28
C ALA A 26 -5.17 9.36 3.20
N PHE A 27 -5.00 9.55 4.50
CA PHE A 27 -5.23 8.52 5.51
C PHE A 27 -6.50 8.80 6.31
N PHE A 28 -7.28 7.75 6.51
CA PHE A 28 -8.46 7.77 7.37
C PHE A 28 -8.38 6.65 8.38
N SER A 29 -8.63 6.96 9.65
CA SER A 29 -8.59 5.98 10.72
C SER A 29 -9.89 5.21 10.85
N VAL A 30 -9.75 3.90 11.03
CA VAL A 30 -10.81 3.00 11.52
C VAL A 30 -10.19 2.16 12.64
N PRO A 31 -10.98 1.53 13.52
CA PRO A 31 -10.42 0.72 14.61
C PRO A 31 -9.44 -0.34 14.08
N ALA A 32 -8.21 -0.31 14.62
CA ALA A 32 -7.13 -1.25 14.34
C ALA A 32 -6.63 -1.28 12.88
N THR A 33 -7.00 -0.34 12.03
CA THR A 33 -6.52 -0.29 10.64
C THR A 33 -6.60 1.13 10.07
N HIS A 34 -6.37 1.26 8.77
CA HIS A 34 -6.48 2.52 8.04
C HIS A 34 -7.13 2.29 6.69
N ILE A 35 -7.82 3.30 6.20
CA ILE A 35 -8.19 3.41 4.80
C ILE A 35 -7.31 4.46 4.16
N GLU A 36 -6.69 4.12 3.04
CA GLU A 36 -5.82 5.03 2.30
C GLU A 36 -6.43 5.35 0.96
N LEU A 37 -6.61 6.64 0.69
CA LEU A 37 -6.94 7.11 -0.66
C LEU A 37 -5.64 7.45 -1.36
N VAL A 38 -5.40 6.82 -2.51
CA VAL A 38 -4.16 6.99 -3.26
C VAL A 38 -4.46 7.65 -4.60
N ALA A 39 -3.59 8.56 -5.00
CA ALA A 39 -3.68 9.27 -6.26
C ALA A 39 -2.28 9.40 -6.88
N PRO A 40 -2.17 9.43 -8.21
CA PRO A 40 -0.87 9.61 -8.85
C PRO A 40 -0.38 11.05 -8.62
N LEU A 41 0.95 11.22 -8.48
CA LEU A 41 1.54 12.56 -8.44
C LEU A 41 1.56 13.21 -9.82
N ALA A 42 1.64 12.38 -10.87
CA ALA A 42 1.68 12.81 -12.26
C ALA A 42 1.01 11.74 -13.12
N GLY A 43 1.02 11.92 -14.44
CA GLY A 43 0.39 10.97 -15.38
C GLY A 43 1.13 9.64 -15.54
N THR A 44 2.10 9.32 -14.70
CA THR A 44 2.90 8.10 -14.76
C THR A 44 2.97 7.42 -13.40
N GLY A 45 3.32 6.14 -13.40
CA GLY A 45 3.45 5.34 -12.19
C GLY A 45 2.35 4.31 -12.02
N PRO A 46 2.42 3.49 -10.96
CA PRO A 46 1.47 2.38 -10.75
C PRO A 46 0.02 2.83 -10.62
N ILE A 47 -0.24 3.92 -9.89
CA ILE A 47 -1.60 4.40 -9.68
C ILE A 47 -2.18 5.01 -10.95
N ALA A 48 -1.37 5.76 -11.71
CA ALA A 48 -1.81 6.30 -13.01
C ALA A 48 -2.20 5.19 -13.97
N SER A 49 -1.38 4.13 -14.05
CA SER A 49 -1.69 2.95 -14.87
C SER A 49 -2.96 2.24 -14.43
N TYR A 50 -3.15 2.09 -13.12
CA TYR A 50 -4.35 1.46 -12.58
C TYR A 50 -5.61 2.26 -12.96
N LEU A 51 -5.58 3.57 -12.79
CA LEU A 51 -6.72 4.44 -13.14
C LEU A 51 -7.04 4.38 -14.63
N GLU A 52 -6.02 4.39 -15.49
CA GLU A 52 -6.21 4.28 -16.94
C GLU A 52 -6.87 2.98 -17.33
N LYS A 53 -6.46 1.86 -16.71
CA LYS A 53 -6.95 0.52 -17.07
C LYS A 53 -8.28 0.17 -16.40
N ARG A 54 -8.53 0.64 -15.18
CA ARG A 54 -9.66 0.21 -14.35
C ARG A 54 -10.58 1.32 -13.87
N GLY A 55 -10.18 2.58 -14.03
CA GLY A 55 -11.01 3.73 -13.67
C GLY A 55 -11.16 4.01 -12.18
N GLY A 56 -10.53 3.23 -11.32
CA GLY A 56 -10.63 3.37 -9.88
C GLY A 56 -11.15 2.12 -9.19
N GLY A 57 -11.21 2.16 -7.88
CA GLY A 57 -11.68 1.05 -7.05
C GLY A 57 -10.65 0.62 -6.01
N LEU A 58 -10.81 -0.59 -5.47
CA LEU A 58 -9.87 -1.14 -4.50
C LEU A 58 -8.55 -1.46 -5.18
N HIS A 59 -7.47 -0.83 -4.69
CA HIS A 59 -6.15 -0.98 -5.32
C HIS A 59 -5.36 -2.13 -4.70
N HIS A 60 -5.29 -2.21 -3.35
CA HIS A 60 -4.52 -3.24 -2.68
C HIS A 60 -4.98 -3.46 -1.24
N LEU A 61 -4.54 -4.57 -0.65
CA LEU A 61 -4.60 -4.84 0.78
C LEU A 61 -3.18 -4.84 1.33
N CYS A 62 -3.00 -4.27 2.51
CA CYS A 62 -1.70 -4.23 3.17
C CYS A 62 -1.73 -5.04 4.45
N PHE A 63 -0.70 -5.87 4.65
CA PHE A 63 -0.50 -6.60 5.89
C PHE A 63 0.77 -6.11 6.58
N ARG A 64 0.63 -5.80 7.86
CA ARG A 64 1.76 -5.42 8.69
C ARG A 64 2.59 -6.66 9.04
N THR A 65 3.91 -6.51 9.03
CA THR A 65 4.84 -7.54 9.47
C THR A 65 5.87 -6.96 10.44
N ASP A 66 6.39 -7.83 11.31
CA ASP A 66 7.46 -7.47 12.23
C ASP A 66 8.84 -7.74 11.63
N ASP A 67 8.94 -8.57 10.58
CA ASP A 67 10.19 -8.89 9.90
C ASP A 67 9.94 -9.15 8.42
N ILE A 68 9.95 -8.08 7.65
CA ILE A 68 9.63 -8.14 6.23
C ILE A 68 10.65 -8.97 5.44
N ASP A 69 11.92 -8.92 5.82
CA ASP A 69 12.96 -9.68 5.12
C ASP A 69 12.75 -11.19 5.30
N ALA A 70 12.44 -11.63 6.50
CA ALA A 70 12.15 -13.05 6.77
C ALA A 70 10.87 -13.50 6.04
N ASP A 71 9.85 -12.68 6.03
CA ASP A 71 8.60 -13.00 5.33
C ASP A 71 8.80 -13.12 3.82
N VAL A 72 9.62 -12.25 3.24
CA VAL A 72 9.93 -12.32 1.80
C VAL A 72 10.61 -13.65 1.47
N VAL A 73 11.62 -14.05 2.26
CA VAL A 73 12.31 -15.33 2.05
C VAL A 73 11.33 -16.50 2.15
N ARG A 74 10.54 -16.51 3.21
CA ARG A 74 9.58 -17.59 3.47
C ARG A 74 8.55 -17.72 2.35
N LEU A 75 8.01 -16.60 1.90
CA LEU A 75 6.98 -16.60 0.86
C LEU A 75 7.55 -16.91 -0.52
N ARG A 76 8.76 -16.46 -0.84
CA ARG A 76 9.43 -16.84 -2.08
C ARG A 76 9.67 -18.35 -2.13
N ASP A 77 10.08 -18.94 -1.02
CA ASP A 77 10.29 -20.40 -0.93
C ASP A 77 8.97 -21.17 -1.15
N LYS A 78 7.84 -20.56 -0.85
CA LYS A 78 6.51 -21.13 -1.11
C LYS A 78 6.00 -20.88 -2.52
N GLY A 79 6.74 -20.14 -3.34
CA GLY A 79 6.38 -19.88 -4.74
C GLY A 79 5.66 -18.57 -4.99
N TYR A 80 5.51 -17.69 -3.99
CA TYR A 80 4.91 -16.38 -4.19
C TYR A 80 5.84 -15.48 -4.99
N GLN A 81 5.27 -14.80 -5.98
CA GLN A 81 6.00 -13.90 -6.86
C GLN A 81 5.88 -12.46 -6.36
N PHE A 82 7.00 -11.83 -6.07
CA PHE A 82 7.05 -10.45 -5.62
C PHE A 82 7.29 -9.50 -6.78
N ILE A 83 6.83 -8.26 -6.60
CA ILE A 83 7.13 -7.15 -7.51
C ILE A 83 8.35 -6.44 -6.93
N GLY A 84 9.51 -6.60 -7.57
CA GLY A 84 10.79 -6.10 -7.10
C GLY A 84 11.56 -7.13 -6.29
N ASP A 85 12.85 -6.89 -6.12
CA ASP A 85 13.75 -7.84 -5.45
C ASP A 85 13.80 -7.63 -3.94
N ASN A 86 13.70 -6.39 -3.50
CA ASN A 86 13.87 -6.00 -2.10
C ASN A 86 12.81 -5.01 -1.66
N PRO A 87 12.49 -4.97 -0.34
CA PRO A 87 11.64 -3.92 0.20
C PRO A 87 12.20 -2.52 -0.07
N SER A 88 11.30 -1.56 -0.23
CA SER A 88 11.59 -0.17 -0.53
C SER A 88 10.85 0.77 0.42
N PRO A 89 11.20 2.07 0.47
CA PRO A 89 10.51 3.02 1.34
C PRO A 89 9.04 3.20 0.96
N GLY A 90 8.19 3.20 1.97
CA GLY A 90 6.78 3.50 1.87
C GLY A 90 6.37 4.66 2.79
N ALA A 91 5.07 4.81 3.00
CA ALA A 91 4.52 5.85 3.86
C ALA A 91 4.99 5.70 5.31
N HIS A 92 5.13 6.82 6.02
CA HIS A 92 5.49 6.89 7.45
C HIS A 92 6.81 6.20 7.79
N GLY A 93 7.76 6.19 6.85
CA GLY A 93 9.07 5.56 7.08
C GLY A 93 9.05 4.04 7.09
N ALA A 94 7.97 3.42 6.66
CA ALA A 94 7.88 1.98 6.57
C ALA A 94 8.74 1.42 5.45
N ARG A 95 9.05 0.12 5.54
CA ARG A 95 9.62 -0.66 4.44
C ARG A 95 8.50 -1.51 3.85
N VAL A 96 8.34 -1.48 2.54
CA VAL A 96 7.23 -2.14 1.85
C VAL A 96 7.70 -2.97 0.67
N ILE A 97 6.94 -4.02 0.35
CA ILE A 97 7.09 -4.79 -0.88
C ILE A 97 5.72 -5.33 -1.29
N PHE A 98 5.50 -5.49 -2.58
CA PHE A 98 4.23 -5.99 -3.10
C PHE A 98 4.37 -7.41 -3.62
N ILE A 99 3.32 -8.22 -3.37
CA ILE A 99 3.20 -9.56 -3.93
C ILE A 99 2.31 -9.46 -5.17
N HIS A 100 2.78 -10.07 -6.26
CA HIS A 100 2.06 -10.02 -7.54
C HIS A 100 0.65 -10.61 -7.40
N PRO A 101 -0.38 -9.96 -7.97
CA PRO A 101 -1.76 -10.47 -7.88
C PRO A 101 -1.95 -11.90 -8.33
N LYS A 102 -1.14 -12.38 -9.27
CA LYS A 102 -1.21 -13.79 -9.72
C LYS A 102 -0.99 -14.79 -8.60
N SER A 103 -0.21 -14.42 -7.58
CA SER A 103 0.05 -15.29 -6.43
C SER A 103 -1.00 -15.18 -5.35
N CYS A 104 -1.90 -14.19 -5.44
CA CYS A 104 -2.79 -13.80 -4.34
C CYS A 104 -4.26 -13.71 -4.79
N GLY A 105 -4.67 -14.57 -5.72
CA GLY A 105 -6.07 -14.61 -6.13
C GLY A 105 -6.55 -13.37 -6.89
N GLY A 106 -5.64 -12.63 -7.52
CA GLY A 106 -5.96 -11.45 -8.31
C GLY A 106 -5.93 -10.14 -7.53
N VAL A 107 -5.56 -10.16 -6.25
CA VAL A 107 -5.47 -8.95 -5.42
C VAL A 107 -4.01 -8.58 -5.21
N LEU A 108 -3.66 -7.31 -5.42
CA LEU A 108 -2.34 -6.80 -5.07
C LEU A 108 -2.20 -6.77 -3.55
N ILE A 109 -1.18 -7.42 -3.02
CA ILE A 109 -0.92 -7.48 -1.58
C ILE A 109 0.36 -6.74 -1.27
N GLU A 110 0.29 -5.84 -0.29
CA GLU A 110 1.45 -5.14 0.25
C GLU A 110 1.84 -5.75 1.59
N LEU A 111 3.14 -5.97 1.80
CA LEU A 111 3.69 -6.21 3.13
C LEU A 111 4.36 -4.92 3.59
N SER A 112 4.12 -4.53 4.83
CA SER A 112 4.66 -3.30 5.39
C SER A 112 5.24 -3.56 6.77
N GLN A 113 6.51 -3.23 6.94
CA GLN A 113 7.14 -3.21 8.25
C GLN A 113 7.26 -1.77 8.69
N PRO A 114 6.55 -1.36 9.75
CA PRO A 114 6.60 0.01 10.25
C PRO A 114 8.02 0.41 10.66
N ALA A 115 8.29 1.72 10.64
CA ALA A 115 9.52 2.24 11.19
C ALA A 115 9.65 1.84 12.66
N GLU A 116 10.89 1.65 13.13
CA GLU A 116 11.16 1.28 14.51
C GLU A 116 10.54 2.31 15.46
N GLY A 117 9.82 1.84 16.47
CA GLY A 117 9.11 2.68 17.41
C GLY A 117 7.76 3.20 16.95
N ALA A 118 7.34 2.91 15.71
CA ALA A 118 6.02 3.26 15.23
C ALA A 118 4.95 2.29 15.78
N ALA A 119 3.83 2.85 16.21
CA ALA A 119 2.73 2.06 16.74
C ALA A 119 1.96 1.33 15.64
#